data_0c1f18bc48fa66878983cedc62755d4d
#
_entry.id   0c1f18bc48fa66878983cedc62755d4d
#
_cell.length_a   1.000
_cell.length_b   1.000
_cell.length_c   1.000
_cell.angle_alpha   90.00
_cell.angle_beta   90.00
_cell.angle_gamma   90.00
#
_symmetry.space_group_name_H-M   'P 1'
#
loop_
_entity.id
_entity.type
_entity.pdbx_description
1 polymer ?
#
loop_
_entity_poly.entity_id
_entity_poly.type
_entity_poly.pdbx_seq_one_letter_code
_entity_poly.pdbx_strand_id
1 'polypeptide(L)'
;IDPPMKGDKTSLDYYKAQLQLKVLDVLRDHYGVDVSDAALREAVERHNRLCRAVTAIGDFRKLENPPITGYEYHVIVLVSQVCPHDLILPYLEETLKELQTRQPEPVFPFRARVVVAGSEIDDPEFTKLLEMCGAMVVADRYCFGGFPGREEIEIREGEAAFDAICRHYLHHNQCVRFMDGGKIDQRHQELLRLVREYRADGVIYESMKFCEFWSYEKVLASHVLQQEMGIPCCTIEKEYNLGSVGQLRTRFQAFVESLEIKKLGTEKEGKL
;
A
#
# COMPACT_ATOMS: atom_id res chain seq x y z
N ILE A 1 13.75 -11.34 -13.23
CA ILE A 1 14.45 -11.46 -11.93
C ILE A 1 13.61 -12.36 -11.07
N ASP A 2 14.26 -13.35 -10.45
CA ASP A 2 13.60 -14.22 -9.48
C ASP A 2 14.09 -13.83 -8.08
N PRO A 3 13.29 -13.07 -7.30
CA PRO A 3 13.69 -12.64 -5.99
C PRO A 3 13.71 -13.82 -5.00
N PRO A 4 14.67 -13.86 -4.06
CA PRO A 4 14.70 -14.90 -3.04
C PRO A 4 13.49 -14.76 -2.10
N MET A 5 13.07 -15.88 -1.50
CA MET A 5 11.94 -15.89 -0.55
C MET A 5 12.32 -15.52 0.89
N LYS A 6 13.62 -15.43 1.17
CA LYS A 6 14.17 -15.11 2.50
C LYS A 6 15.00 -13.83 2.45
N GLY A 7 15.21 -13.22 3.60
CA GLY A 7 16.01 -11.99 3.75
C GLY A 7 17.38 -12.21 4.40
N ASP A 8 17.94 -13.43 4.37
CA ASP A 8 19.27 -13.71 4.93
C ASP A 8 20.42 -13.19 4.02
N LYS A 9 21.64 -13.26 4.52
CA LYS A 9 22.83 -12.76 3.80
C LYS A 9 23.00 -13.45 2.44
N THR A 10 22.82 -14.77 2.37
CA THR A 10 22.96 -15.53 1.11
C THR A 10 21.91 -15.09 0.09
N SER A 11 20.70 -14.84 0.54
CA SER A 11 19.61 -14.29 -0.27
C SER A 11 19.93 -12.89 -0.78
N LEU A 12 20.54 -12.04 0.04
CA LEU A 12 20.98 -10.71 -0.38
C LEU A 12 22.08 -10.77 -1.44
N ASP A 13 23.07 -11.62 -1.24
CA ASP A 13 24.17 -11.79 -2.21
C ASP A 13 23.65 -12.32 -3.55
N TYR A 14 22.73 -13.29 -3.52
CA TYR A 14 22.05 -13.78 -4.72
C TYR A 14 21.23 -12.67 -5.41
N TYR A 15 20.44 -11.90 -4.65
CA TYR A 15 19.60 -10.82 -5.18
C TYR A 15 20.46 -9.74 -5.84
N LYS A 16 21.57 -9.33 -5.22
CA LYS A 16 22.55 -8.42 -5.80
C LYS A 16 23.08 -8.95 -7.13
N ALA A 17 23.52 -10.21 -7.18
CA ALA A 17 24.03 -10.81 -8.41
C ALA A 17 22.98 -10.81 -9.54
N GLN A 18 21.72 -11.11 -9.22
CA GLN A 18 20.61 -11.06 -10.20
C GLN A 18 20.36 -9.65 -10.72
N LEU A 19 20.31 -8.65 -9.84
CA LEU A 19 20.10 -7.25 -10.23
C LEU A 19 21.29 -6.70 -11.02
N GLN A 20 22.52 -7.03 -10.61
CA GLN A 20 23.72 -6.63 -11.36
C GLN A 20 23.67 -7.17 -12.79
N LEU A 21 23.53 -8.50 -12.93
CA LEU A 21 23.60 -9.15 -14.24
C LEU A 21 22.42 -8.83 -15.14
N LYS A 22 21.20 -8.81 -14.61
CA LYS A 22 19.98 -8.75 -15.40
C LYS A 22 19.41 -7.33 -15.54
N VAL A 23 19.89 -6.37 -14.75
CA VAL A 23 19.41 -4.99 -14.80
C VAL A 23 20.57 -4.05 -15.09
N LEU A 24 21.53 -3.88 -14.18
CA LEU A 24 22.56 -2.85 -14.36
C LEU A 24 23.47 -3.10 -15.55
N ASP A 25 23.94 -4.33 -15.73
CA ASP A 25 24.79 -4.66 -16.87
C ASP A 25 24.03 -4.51 -18.20
N VAL A 26 22.75 -4.88 -18.24
CA VAL A 26 21.90 -4.69 -19.43
C VAL A 26 21.66 -3.21 -19.73
N LEU A 27 21.36 -2.40 -18.70
CA LEU A 27 21.18 -0.95 -18.87
C LEU A 27 22.47 -0.29 -19.40
N ARG A 28 23.62 -0.66 -18.85
CA ARG A 28 24.92 -0.14 -19.30
C ARG A 28 25.25 -0.62 -20.70
N ASP A 29 25.21 -1.93 -20.96
CA ASP A 29 25.81 -2.52 -22.17
C ASP A 29 24.91 -2.40 -23.40
N HIS A 30 23.57 -2.42 -23.23
CA HIS A 30 22.62 -2.31 -24.34
C HIS A 30 22.04 -0.91 -24.51
N TYR A 31 21.88 -0.17 -23.42
CA TYR A 31 21.22 1.15 -23.48
C TYR A 31 22.14 2.31 -23.20
N GLY A 32 23.41 2.04 -22.84
CA GLY A 32 24.39 3.09 -22.55
C GLY A 32 24.06 3.96 -21.35
N VAL A 33 23.24 3.45 -20.42
CA VAL A 33 22.84 4.16 -19.21
C VAL A 33 24.01 4.19 -18.23
N ASP A 34 24.26 5.36 -17.63
CA ASP A 34 25.22 5.48 -16.54
C ASP A 34 24.66 4.80 -15.27
N VAL A 35 25.32 3.74 -14.84
CA VAL A 35 25.01 2.98 -13.63
C VAL A 35 26.08 3.13 -12.55
N SER A 36 26.86 4.21 -12.63
CA SER A 36 27.86 4.54 -11.60
C SER A 36 27.19 4.76 -10.23
N ASP A 37 27.98 4.66 -9.16
CA ASP A 37 27.48 4.91 -7.80
C ASP A 37 26.89 6.34 -7.68
N ALA A 38 27.49 7.33 -8.36
CA ALA A 38 26.97 8.69 -8.38
C ALA A 38 25.58 8.77 -9.04
N ALA A 39 25.41 8.15 -10.21
CA ALA A 39 24.13 8.11 -10.91
C ALA A 39 23.04 7.37 -10.10
N LEU A 40 23.41 6.27 -9.43
CA LEU A 40 22.49 5.54 -8.56
C LEU A 40 22.09 6.34 -7.32
N ARG A 41 23.01 7.12 -6.71
CA ARG A 41 22.68 8.02 -5.59
C ARG A 41 21.68 9.09 -6.03
N GLU A 42 21.87 9.67 -7.19
CA GLU A 42 20.94 10.65 -7.74
C GLU A 42 19.55 10.02 -8.01
N ALA A 43 19.52 8.77 -8.53
CA ALA A 43 18.28 8.03 -8.73
C ALA A 43 17.57 7.73 -7.40
N VAL A 44 18.31 7.37 -6.35
CA VAL A 44 17.77 7.17 -4.99
C VAL A 44 17.17 8.48 -4.44
N GLU A 45 17.83 9.62 -4.61
CA GLU A 45 17.29 10.89 -4.14
C GLU A 45 15.97 11.25 -4.87
N ARG A 46 15.91 11.07 -6.19
CA ARG A 46 14.66 11.25 -6.95
C ARG A 46 13.55 10.31 -6.47
N HIS A 47 13.88 9.04 -6.24
CA HIS A 47 12.95 8.06 -5.69
C HIS A 47 12.44 8.49 -4.31
N ASN A 48 13.32 8.90 -3.42
CA ASN A 48 12.97 9.33 -2.08
C ASN A 48 12.06 10.58 -2.09
N ARG A 49 12.31 11.53 -2.98
CA ARG A 49 11.42 12.69 -3.18
C ARG A 49 10.00 12.24 -3.58
N LEU A 50 9.90 11.28 -4.51
CA LEU A 50 8.62 10.71 -4.92
C LEU A 50 7.91 10.04 -3.74
N CYS A 51 8.63 9.21 -2.98
CA CYS A 51 8.09 8.51 -1.81
C CYS A 51 7.55 9.50 -0.77
N ARG A 52 8.30 10.55 -0.46
CA ARG A 52 7.87 11.62 0.45
C ARG A 52 6.59 12.30 -0.02
N ALA A 53 6.53 12.69 -1.29
CA ALA A 53 5.37 13.38 -1.84
C ALA A 53 4.12 12.51 -1.81
N VAL A 54 4.21 11.27 -2.28
CA VAL A 54 3.07 10.34 -2.31
C VAL A 54 2.61 9.99 -0.88
N THR A 55 3.55 9.77 0.05
CA THR A 55 3.21 9.51 1.46
C THR A 55 2.51 10.71 2.10
N ALA A 56 3.03 11.92 1.90
CA ALA A 56 2.43 13.13 2.44
C ALA A 56 1.02 13.39 1.89
N ILE A 57 0.77 13.10 0.61
CA ILE A 57 -0.59 13.14 0.05
C ILE A 57 -1.48 12.09 0.72
N GLY A 58 -0.98 10.88 0.91
CA GLY A 58 -1.71 9.79 1.58
C GLY A 58 -2.08 10.12 3.03
N ASP A 59 -1.24 10.86 3.73
CA ASP A 59 -1.43 11.23 5.13
C ASP A 59 -2.61 12.18 5.37
N PHE A 60 -3.06 12.91 4.36
CA PHE A 60 -4.31 13.67 4.46
C PHE A 60 -5.54 12.80 4.75
N ARG A 61 -5.49 11.51 4.42
CA ARG A 61 -6.55 10.55 4.77
C ARG A 61 -6.60 10.21 6.27
N LYS A 62 -5.60 10.63 7.07
CA LYS A 62 -5.62 10.54 8.54
C LYS A 62 -6.56 11.58 9.18
N LEU A 63 -6.90 12.65 8.48
CA LEU A 63 -7.81 13.67 8.97
C LEU A 63 -9.21 13.10 9.20
N GLU A 64 -9.98 13.71 10.07
CA GLU A 64 -11.36 13.32 10.35
C GLU A 64 -12.22 13.46 9.08
N ASN A 65 -12.07 14.59 8.40
CA ASN A 65 -12.68 14.86 7.09
C ASN A 65 -11.54 14.97 6.06
N PRO A 66 -11.16 13.88 5.39
CA PRO A 66 -10.08 13.92 4.41
C PRO A 66 -10.43 14.81 3.21
N PRO A 67 -9.53 15.70 2.77
CA PRO A 67 -9.74 16.51 1.56
C PRO A 67 -9.47 15.72 0.26
N ILE A 68 -9.11 14.46 0.35
CA ILE A 68 -8.83 13.57 -0.76
C ILE A 68 -9.49 12.21 -0.51
N THR A 69 -10.10 11.63 -1.54
CA THR A 69 -10.69 10.29 -1.47
C THR A 69 -9.64 9.19 -1.61
N GLY A 70 -9.99 7.98 -1.20
CA GLY A 70 -9.16 6.80 -1.48
C GLY A 70 -9.03 6.53 -2.97
N TYR A 71 -10.07 6.80 -3.76
CA TYR A 71 -10.05 6.69 -5.21
C TYR A 71 -9.03 7.65 -5.84
N GLU A 72 -9.07 8.94 -5.50
CA GLU A 72 -8.12 9.93 -6.00
C GLU A 72 -6.68 9.55 -5.62
N TYR A 73 -6.47 9.13 -4.39
CA TYR A 73 -5.16 8.67 -3.93
C TYR A 73 -4.69 7.42 -4.69
N HIS A 74 -5.57 6.45 -4.94
CA HIS A 74 -5.24 5.26 -5.71
C HIS A 74 -4.78 5.59 -7.13
N VAL A 75 -5.47 6.52 -7.80
CA VAL A 75 -5.05 7.04 -9.12
C VAL A 75 -3.65 7.67 -9.05
N ILE A 76 -3.39 8.53 -8.04
CA ILE A 76 -2.09 9.15 -7.84
C ILE A 76 -0.99 8.09 -7.69
N VAL A 77 -1.27 7.07 -6.90
CA VAL A 77 -0.34 5.96 -6.69
C VAL A 77 -0.02 5.23 -7.99
N LEU A 78 -1.04 4.85 -8.75
CA LEU A 78 -0.85 4.15 -10.03
C LEU A 78 -0.03 5.00 -11.00
N VAL A 79 -0.36 6.27 -11.14
CA VAL A 79 0.40 7.20 -12.00
C VAL A 79 1.85 7.31 -11.52
N SER A 80 2.09 7.37 -10.22
CA SER A 80 3.45 7.46 -9.65
C SER A 80 4.32 6.22 -9.93
N GLN A 81 3.70 5.08 -10.22
CA GLN A 81 4.41 3.83 -10.54
C GLN A 81 4.75 3.68 -12.03
N VAL A 82 4.03 4.34 -12.91
CA VAL A 82 4.19 4.19 -14.36
C VAL A 82 4.78 5.42 -15.05
N CYS A 83 4.71 6.60 -14.43
CA CYS A 83 5.28 7.81 -14.98
C CYS A 83 6.74 8.02 -14.56
N PRO A 84 7.60 8.57 -15.42
CA PRO A 84 8.91 9.03 -15.02
C PRO A 84 8.82 10.02 -13.84
N HIS A 85 9.69 9.86 -12.84
CA HIS A 85 9.65 10.65 -11.61
C HIS A 85 9.73 12.16 -11.88
N ASP A 86 10.59 12.59 -12.80
CA ASP A 86 10.77 14.00 -13.14
C ASP A 86 9.51 14.61 -13.78
N LEU A 87 8.70 13.78 -14.45
CA LEU A 87 7.44 14.22 -15.05
C LEU A 87 6.34 14.39 -13.99
N ILE A 88 6.21 13.45 -13.08
CA ILE A 88 5.08 13.42 -12.12
C ILE A 88 5.33 14.27 -10.88
N LEU A 89 6.58 14.43 -10.45
CA LEU A 89 6.92 15.07 -9.18
C LEU A 89 6.37 16.51 -9.04
N PRO A 90 6.47 17.39 -10.06
CA PRO A 90 5.88 18.74 -9.97
C PRO A 90 4.37 18.72 -9.71
N TYR A 91 3.64 17.78 -10.31
CA TYR A 91 2.19 17.63 -10.11
C TYR A 91 1.86 17.14 -8.69
N LEU A 92 2.67 16.23 -8.13
CA LEU A 92 2.49 15.79 -6.74
C LEU A 92 2.75 16.92 -5.75
N GLU A 93 3.77 17.74 -5.99
CA GLU A 93 4.08 18.91 -5.16
C GLU A 93 2.98 19.98 -5.25
N GLU A 94 2.37 20.17 -6.41
CA GLU A 94 1.21 21.07 -6.60
C GLU A 94 -0.02 20.50 -5.88
N THR A 95 -0.30 19.21 -6.04
CA THR A 95 -1.40 18.54 -5.34
C THR A 95 -1.26 18.66 -3.82
N LEU A 96 -0.04 18.52 -3.28
CA LEU A 96 0.22 18.73 -1.86
C LEU A 96 -0.17 20.15 -1.40
N LYS A 97 0.21 21.18 -2.16
CA LYS A 97 -0.14 22.57 -1.85
C LYS A 97 -1.67 22.80 -1.92
N GLU A 98 -2.32 22.24 -2.92
CA GLU A 98 -3.76 22.30 -3.04
C GLU A 98 -4.46 21.67 -1.84
N LEU A 99 -4.08 20.45 -1.46
CA LEU A 99 -4.66 19.72 -0.34
C LEU A 99 -4.50 20.44 1.00
N GLN A 100 -3.41 21.21 1.20
CA GLN A 100 -3.20 22.02 2.40
C GLN A 100 -4.19 23.16 2.54
N THR A 101 -4.72 23.64 1.43
CA THR A 101 -5.67 24.77 1.39
C THR A 101 -7.12 24.34 1.11
N ARG A 102 -7.31 23.12 0.60
CA ARG A 102 -8.61 22.56 0.30
C ARG A 102 -9.42 22.43 1.58
N GLN A 103 -10.55 23.09 1.63
CA GLN A 103 -11.46 22.94 2.76
C GLN A 103 -11.93 21.49 2.82
N PRO A 104 -11.90 20.86 4.00
CA PRO A 104 -12.36 19.49 4.16
C PRO A 104 -13.91 19.47 4.14
N GLU A 105 -14.50 19.81 3.03
CA GLU A 105 -15.86 19.35 2.79
C GLU A 105 -15.73 17.84 2.56
N PRO A 106 -16.56 17.04 3.25
CA PRO A 106 -16.59 15.62 2.93
C PRO A 106 -16.93 15.51 1.45
N VAL A 107 -15.97 15.07 0.65
CA VAL A 107 -16.13 14.92 -0.80
C VAL A 107 -17.35 14.05 -1.11
N PHE A 108 -17.72 13.20 -0.15
CA PHE A 108 -19.00 12.48 -0.05
C PHE A 108 -19.24 12.07 1.42
N PRO A 109 -20.49 11.94 1.86
CA PRO A 109 -20.78 11.45 3.21
C PRO A 109 -20.39 9.97 3.31
N PHE A 110 -19.37 9.67 4.09
CA PHE A 110 -19.00 8.29 4.40
C PHE A 110 -19.48 7.89 5.80
N ARG A 111 -19.81 6.60 5.96
CA ARG A 111 -20.33 6.01 7.21
C ARG A 111 -19.25 5.28 7.99
N ALA A 112 -18.24 4.76 7.29
CA ALA A 112 -17.14 3.99 7.87
C ALA A 112 -15.81 4.30 7.21
N ARG A 113 -14.74 4.23 8.00
CA ARG A 113 -13.34 4.36 7.57
C ARG A 113 -12.77 2.94 7.43
N VAL A 114 -12.17 2.61 6.30
CA VAL A 114 -11.65 1.27 6.07
C VAL A 114 -10.22 1.28 5.57
N VAL A 115 -9.45 0.28 5.99
CA VAL A 115 -8.19 -0.09 5.37
C VAL A 115 -8.48 -1.18 4.34
N VAL A 116 -7.91 -1.05 3.15
CA VAL A 116 -7.94 -2.11 2.14
C VAL A 116 -6.57 -2.78 2.10
N ALA A 117 -6.55 -4.09 2.32
CA ALA A 117 -5.35 -4.91 2.20
C ALA A 117 -5.59 -6.04 1.20
N GLY A 118 -4.56 -6.48 0.52
CA GLY A 118 -4.77 -7.60 -0.39
C GLY A 118 -3.73 -7.72 -1.49
N SER A 119 -4.13 -8.44 -2.53
CA SER A 119 -3.30 -8.79 -3.67
C SER A 119 -3.18 -7.66 -4.70
N GLU A 120 -3.38 -7.93 -5.94
CA GLU A 120 -3.31 -6.93 -7.01
C GLU A 120 -4.64 -6.17 -7.14
N ILE A 121 -4.61 -4.88 -6.85
CA ILE A 121 -5.71 -3.96 -7.13
C ILE A 121 -5.10 -2.81 -7.94
N ASP A 122 -5.06 -2.96 -9.25
CA ASP A 122 -4.58 -1.96 -10.20
C ASP A 122 -5.72 -1.21 -10.92
N ASP A 123 -6.96 -1.58 -10.61
CA ASP A 123 -8.16 -0.92 -11.11
C ASP A 123 -8.74 0.01 -10.01
N PRO A 124 -8.63 1.35 -10.15
CA PRO A 124 -9.17 2.28 -9.18
C PRO A 124 -10.69 2.25 -9.06
N GLU A 125 -11.41 1.67 -10.03
CA GLU A 125 -12.86 1.49 -9.93
C GLU A 125 -13.26 0.55 -8.77
N PHE A 126 -12.37 -0.35 -8.33
CA PHE A 126 -12.59 -1.13 -7.12
C PHE A 126 -12.70 -0.23 -5.88
N THR A 127 -11.76 0.70 -5.71
CA THR A 127 -11.76 1.67 -4.60
C THR A 127 -12.98 2.59 -4.69
N LYS A 128 -13.30 3.07 -5.88
CA LYS A 128 -14.48 3.90 -6.12
C LYS A 128 -15.79 3.17 -5.79
N LEU A 129 -15.92 1.89 -6.19
CA LEU A 129 -17.08 1.07 -5.86
C LEU A 129 -17.27 0.96 -4.34
N LEU A 130 -16.18 0.79 -3.60
CA LEU A 130 -16.20 0.72 -2.16
C LEU A 130 -16.67 2.04 -1.53
N GLU A 131 -16.15 3.14 -2.01
CA GLU A 131 -16.52 4.48 -1.55
C GLU A 131 -17.99 4.81 -1.90
N MET A 132 -18.48 4.40 -3.07
CA MET A 132 -19.90 4.48 -3.42
C MET A 132 -20.82 3.67 -2.50
N CYS A 133 -20.29 2.69 -1.77
CA CYS A 133 -21.04 1.95 -0.75
C CYS A 133 -21.02 2.63 0.63
N GLY A 134 -20.45 3.83 0.75
CA GLY A 134 -20.39 4.62 1.97
C GLY A 134 -19.17 4.35 2.85
N ALA A 135 -18.16 3.66 2.35
CA ALA A 135 -16.85 3.57 3.00
C ALA A 135 -15.97 4.76 2.57
N MET A 136 -15.01 5.13 3.42
CA MET A 136 -13.86 5.95 3.06
C MET A 136 -12.62 5.07 3.13
N VAL A 137 -11.92 4.87 2.02
CA VAL A 137 -10.65 4.13 2.01
C VAL A 137 -9.54 5.03 2.52
N VAL A 138 -9.29 4.94 3.82
CA VAL A 138 -8.34 5.83 4.50
C VAL A 138 -6.89 5.38 4.39
N ALA A 139 -6.66 4.08 4.25
CA ALA A 139 -5.34 3.53 3.98
C ALA A 139 -5.47 2.27 3.14
N ASP A 140 -4.37 1.92 2.50
CA ASP A 140 -4.31 0.76 1.64
C ASP A 140 -2.97 0.02 1.81
N ARG A 141 -3.00 -1.30 1.59
CA ARG A 141 -1.85 -2.20 1.61
C ARG A 141 -2.07 -3.32 0.60
N TYR A 142 -1.97 -2.99 -0.67
CA TYR A 142 -2.02 -3.92 -1.80
C TYR A 142 -0.92 -3.60 -2.83
N CYS A 143 -0.64 -4.49 -3.76
CA CYS A 143 0.55 -4.45 -4.62
C CYS A 143 0.68 -3.15 -5.45
N PHE A 144 -0.41 -2.59 -5.93
CA PHE A 144 -0.44 -1.32 -6.67
C PHE A 144 -0.96 -0.13 -5.84
N GLY A 145 -1.04 -0.29 -4.54
CA GLY A 145 -1.44 0.72 -3.58
C GLY A 145 -0.29 1.29 -2.77
N GLY A 146 -0.53 1.59 -1.49
CA GLY A 146 0.46 2.06 -0.51
C GLY A 146 1.57 1.06 -0.19
N PHE A 147 1.48 -0.13 -0.71
CA PHE A 147 2.42 -1.25 -0.61
C PHE A 147 3.13 -1.47 -1.95
N PRO A 148 4.33 -2.00 -1.99
CA PRO A 148 5.49 -1.79 -1.14
C PRO A 148 6.43 -0.72 -1.71
N GLY A 149 7.44 -0.32 -0.98
CA GLY A 149 8.54 0.47 -1.55
C GLY A 149 8.30 1.97 -1.52
N ARG A 150 7.42 2.47 -0.65
CA ARG A 150 7.25 3.89 -0.40
C ARG A 150 8.06 4.43 0.75
N GLU A 151 8.83 3.58 1.36
CA GLU A 151 9.82 3.99 2.34
C GLU A 151 11.06 4.53 1.61
N GLU A 152 11.68 5.53 2.20
CA GLU A 152 12.90 6.11 1.67
C GLU A 152 14.05 5.11 1.74
N ILE A 153 14.85 5.06 0.69
CA ILE A 153 16.09 4.27 0.66
C ILE A 153 17.16 5.04 1.42
N GLU A 154 17.58 4.50 2.55
CA GLU A 154 18.70 5.02 3.32
C GLU A 154 20.02 4.46 2.78
N ILE A 155 20.92 5.33 2.37
CA ILE A 155 22.30 4.97 2.04
C ILE A 155 23.16 5.28 3.26
N ARG A 156 23.72 4.24 3.87
CA ARG A 156 24.56 4.36 5.08
C ARG A 156 25.93 4.93 4.74
N GLU A 157 26.62 5.45 5.75
CA GLU A 157 27.99 5.94 5.59
C GLU A 157 28.90 4.83 5.05
N GLY A 158 29.61 5.11 3.94
CA GLY A 158 30.48 4.15 3.27
C GLY A 158 29.77 3.06 2.45
N GLU A 159 28.43 3.04 2.41
CA GLU A 159 27.67 2.07 1.62
C GLU A 159 27.55 2.51 0.16
N ALA A 160 27.74 1.58 -0.78
CA ALA A 160 27.45 1.82 -2.19
C ALA A 160 25.92 1.95 -2.40
N ALA A 161 25.50 2.84 -3.30
CA ALA A 161 24.08 3.05 -3.58
C ALA A 161 23.38 1.76 -4.06
N PHE A 162 24.06 0.96 -4.88
CA PHE A 162 23.53 -0.33 -5.33
C PHE A 162 23.26 -1.30 -4.18
N ASP A 163 24.17 -1.33 -3.20
CA ASP A 163 24.00 -2.17 -2.01
C ASP A 163 22.82 -1.72 -1.15
N ALA A 164 22.67 -0.42 -0.98
CA ALA A 164 21.54 0.17 -0.26
C ALA A 164 20.20 -0.15 -0.94
N ILE A 165 20.13 -0.03 -2.27
CA ILE A 165 18.95 -0.37 -3.07
C ILE A 165 18.59 -1.85 -2.87
N CYS A 166 19.56 -2.75 -3.03
CA CYS A 166 19.32 -4.19 -2.88
C CYS A 166 18.85 -4.55 -1.47
N ARG A 167 19.51 -3.99 -0.45
CA ARG A 167 19.17 -4.17 0.95
C ARG A 167 17.76 -3.66 1.24
N HIS A 168 17.42 -2.46 0.77
CA HIS A 168 16.11 -1.86 0.96
C HIS A 168 15.00 -2.75 0.40
N TYR A 169 15.05 -3.08 -0.89
CA TYR A 169 13.99 -3.85 -1.54
C TYR A 169 13.88 -5.30 -1.03
N LEU A 170 14.96 -5.90 -0.56
CA LEU A 170 14.90 -7.24 0.03
C LEU A 170 14.32 -7.22 1.45
N HIS A 171 14.76 -6.27 2.30
CA HIS A 171 14.40 -6.28 3.73
C HIS A 171 13.11 -5.51 4.04
N HIS A 172 12.81 -4.43 3.32
CA HIS A 172 11.57 -3.67 3.51
C HIS A 172 10.40 -4.21 2.68
N ASN A 173 10.66 -5.17 1.81
CA ASN A 173 9.61 -5.81 1.03
C ASN A 173 8.66 -6.58 1.95
N GLN A 174 7.38 -6.23 1.85
CA GLN A 174 6.30 -6.86 2.61
C GLN A 174 5.47 -7.83 1.75
N CYS A 175 5.98 -8.25 0.60
CA CYS A 175 5.29 -9.22 -0.25
C CYS A 175 5.05 -10.52 0.52
N VAL A 176 3.85 -11.05 0.42
CA VAL A 176 3.45 -12.30 1.09
C VAL A 176 4.23 -13.53 0.62
N ARG A 177 4.97 -13.39 -0.48
CA ARG A 177 5.91 -14.41 -0.95
C ARG A 177 7.08 -14.64 0.01
N PHE A 178 7.41 -13.64 0.85
CA PHE A 178 8.37 -13.79 1.94
C PHE A 178 7.66 -14.38 3.16
N MET A 179 7.88 -15.67 3.40
CA MET A 179 7.10 -16.47 4.35
C MET A 179 7.89 -16.85 5.61
N ASP A 180 9.01 -16.18 5.90
CA ASP A 180 9.64 -16.35 7.21
C ASP A 180 8.81 -15.68 8.32
N GLY A 181 8.90 -16.21 9.56
CA GLY A 181 8.06 -15.76 10.66
C GLY A 181 8.19 -14.27 10.95
N GLY A 182 9.41 -13.72 10.87
CA GLY A 182 9.62 -12.29 11.08
C GLY A 182 8.93 -11.41 10.05
N LYS A 183 8.82 -11.86 8.80
CA LYS A 183 8.10 -11.14 7.75
C LYS A 183 6.59 -11.21 7.91
N ILE A 184 6.06 -12.33 8.40
CA ILE A 184 4.64 -12.46 8.72
C ILE A 184 4.28 -11.48 9.84
N ASP A 185 5.03 -11.47 10.92
CA ASP A 185 4.81 -10.55 12.05
C ASP A 185 4.92 -9.08 11.61
N GLN A 186 5.93 -8.73 10.80
CA GLN A 186 6.08 -7.39 10.27
C GLN A 186 4.86 -6.94 9.48
N ARG A 187 4.29 -7.82 8.63
CA ARG A 187 3.09 -7.51 7.85
C ARG A 187 1.87 -7.29 8.73
N HIS A 188 1.69 -8.11 9.76
CA HIS A 188 0.58 -7.97 10.69
C HIS A 188 0.71 -6.68 11.52
N GLN A 189 1.90 -6.37 12.03
CA GLN A 189 2.14 -5.13 12.76
C GLN A 189 1.90 -3.89 11.90
N GLU A 190 2.32 -3.92 10.65
CA GLU A 190 2.07 -2.82 9.71
C GLU A 190 0.57 -2.62 9.45
N LEU A 191 -0.18 -3.69 9.24
CA LEU A 191 -1.63 -3.59 9.08
C LEU A 191 -2.31 -3.00 10.32
N LEU A 192 -1.89 -3.42 11.52
CA LEU A 192 -2.38 -2.88 12.78
C LEU A 192 -2.01 -1.40 12.96
N ARG A 193 -0.80 -1.02 12.55
CA ARG A 193 -0.36 0.38 12.54
C ARG A 193 -1.28 1.23 11.66
N LEU A 194 -1.56 0.79 10.43
CA LEU A 194 -2.47 1.49 9.52
C LEU A 194 -3.87 1.64 10.11
N VAL A 195 -4.43 0.57 10.69
CA VAL A 195 -5.75 0.65 11.32
C VAL A 195 -5.80 1.71 12.41
N ARG A 196 -4.77 1.77 13.26
CA ARG A 196 -4.70 2.73 14.37
C ARG A 196 -4.46 4.16 13.90
N GLU A 197 -3.43 4.37 13.09
CA GLU A 197 -3.04 5.72 12.62
C GLU A 197 -4.12 6.38 11.77
N TYR A 198 -4.79 5.61 10.93
CA TYR A 198 -5.85 6.11 10.07
C TYR A 198 -7.25 5.99 10.70
N ARG A 199 -7.33 5.55 11.97
CA ARG A 199 -8.59 5.40 12.71
C ARG A 199 -9.64 4.64 11.92
N ALA A 200 -9.24 3.49 11.37
CA ALA A 200 -10.12 2.66 10.58
C ALA A 200 -11.10 1.88 11.47
N ASP A 201 -12.35 1.82 11.06
CA ASP A 201 -13.42 1.08 11.71
C ASP A 201 -13.36 -0.43 11.39
N GLY A 202 -12.72 -0.77 10.24
CA GLY A 202 -12.57 -2.16 9.80
C GLY A 202 -11.59 -2.31 8.65
N VAL A 203 -11.33 -3.57 8.27
CA VAL A 203 -10.42 -3.95 7.20
C VAL A 203 -11.16 -4.73 6.13
N ILE A 204 -10.92 -4.37 4.86
CA ILE A 204 -11.32 -5.20 3.71
C ILE A 204 -10.07 -5.91 3.22
N TYR A 205 -10.11 -7.24 3.24
CA TYR A 205 -9.00 -8.08 2.82
C TYR A 205 -9.34 -8.75 1.50
N GLU A 206 -8.72 -8.29 0.43
CA GLU A 206 -8.92 -8.80 -0.92
C GLU A 206 -7.88 -9.88 -1.23
N SER A 207 -8.28 -10.91 -1.93
CA SER A 207 -7.39 -11.88 -2.56
C SER A 207 -7.84 -12.17 -3.98
N MET A 208 -6.90 -12.15 -4.92
CA MET A 208 -7.15 -12.61 -6.27
C MET A 208 -7.33 -14.12 -6.26
N LYS A 209 -8.30 -14.63 -7.03
CA LYS A 209 -8.48 -16.07 -7.23
C LYS A 209 -7.18 -16.69 -7.73
N PHE A 210 -6.87 -17.87 -7.21
CA PHE A 210 -5.66 -18.64 -7.52
C PHE A 210 -4.34 -18.02 -7.02
N CYS A 211 -4.36 -16.93 -6.26
CA CYS A 211 -3.18 -16.43 -5.55
C CYS A 211 -3.05 -17.13 -4.20
N GLU A 212 -2.28 -18.22 -4.15
CA GLU A 212 -2.10 -19.02 -2.94
C GLU A 212 -1.51 -18.21 -1.79
N PHE A 213 -0.49 -17.40 -2.05
CA PHE A 213 0.19 -16.61 -1.02
C PHE A 213 -0.77 -15.64 -0.30
N TRP A 214 -1.56 -14.88 -1.05
CA TRP A 214 -2.54 -13.97 -0.46
C TRP A 214 -3.71 -14.71 0.18
N SER A 215 -4.05 -15.89 -0.30
CA SER A 215 -5.09 -16.73 0.32
C SER A 215 -4.68 -17.18 1.72
N TYR A 216 -3.43 -17.59 1.94
CA TYR A 216 -2.90 -17.89 3.27
C TYR A 216 -2.83 -16.67 4.16
N GLU A 217 -2.24 -15.59 3.67
CA GLU A 217 -2.11 -14.34 4.43
C GLU A 217 -3.47 -13.80 4.86
N LYS A 218 -4.46 -13.84 4.00
CA LYS A 218 -5.84 -13.42 4.30
C LYS A 218 -6.42 -14.15 5.50
N VAL A 219 -6.21 -15.45 5.60
CA VAL A 219 -6.72 -16.26 6.72
C VAL A 219 -6.02 -15.88 8.01
N LEU A 220 -4.68 -15.81 7.99
CA LEU A 220 -3.90 -15.46 9.17
C LEU A 220 -4.20 -14.05 9.66
N ALA A 221 -4.12 -13.06 8.76
CA ALA A 221 -4.35 -11.67 9.12
C ALA A 221 -5.78 -11.40 9.59
N SER A 222 -6.79 -11.98 8.94
CA SER A 222 -8.19 -11.83 9.37
C SER A 222 -8.44 -12.46 10.74
N HIS A 223 -7.78 -13.57 11.06
CA HIS A 223 -7.85 -14.20 12.39
C HIS A 223 -7.27 -13.26 13.46
N VAL A 224 -6.06 -12.76 13.26
CA VAL A 224 -5.41 -11.81 14.18
C VAL A 224 -6.27 -10.57 14.38
N LEU A 225 -6.76 -9.95 13.30
CA LEU A 225 -7.60 -8.77 13.37
C LEU A 225 -8.88 -9.01 14.19
N GLN A 226 -9.60 -10.10 13.90
CA GLN A 226 -10.90 -10.37 14.53
C GLN A 226 -10.78 -10.93 15.94
N GLN A 227 -9.91 -11.92 16.15
CA GLN A 227 -9.83 -12.65 17.41
C GLN A 227 -8.96 -11.96 18.46
N GLU A 228 -7.85 -11.36 18.05
CA GLU A 228 -6.93 -10.74 18.99
C GLU A 228 -7.19 -9.25 19.19
N MET A 229 -7.69 -8.57 18.15
CA MET A 229 -7.84 -7.11 18.15
C MET A 229 -9.30 -6.63 18.12
N GLY A 230 -10.25 -7.53 17.92
CA GLY A 230 -11.66 -7.18 17.79
C GLY A 230 -12.00 -6.27 16.60
N ILE A 231 -11.11 -6.20 15.62
CA ILE A 231 -11.27 -5.36 14.42
C ILE A 231 -12.09 -6.13 13.37
N PRO A 232 -13.25 -5.60 12.93
CA PRO A 232 -14.04 -6.23 11.88
C PRO A 232 -13.25 -6.38 10.58
N CYS A 233 -13.33 -7.55 9.96
CA CYS A 233 -12.66 -7.83 8.72
C CYS A 233 -13.62 -8.47 7.72
N CYS A 234 -13.72 -7.91 6.51
CA CYS A 234 -14.46 -8.47 5.38
C CYS A 234 -13.49 -9.04 4.38
N THR A 235 -13.52 -10.34 4.15
CA THR A 235 -12.67 -11.01 3.16
C THR A 235 -13.38 -11.07 1.81
N ILE A 236 -12.70 -10.66 0.75
CA ILE A 236 -13.19 -10.67 -0.63
C ILE A 236 -12.26 -11.53 -1.47
N GLU A 237 -12.85 -12.33 -2.35
CA GLU A 237 -12.12 -13.01 -3.41
C GLU A 237 -12.64 -12.52 -4.76
N LYS A 238 -11.75 -12.07 -5.62
CA LYS A 238 -12.11 -11.56 -6.95
C LYS A 238 -11.26 -12.18 -8.04
N GLU A 239 -11.74 -12.13 -9.27
CA GLU A 239 -10.95 -12.30 -10.47
C GLU A 239 -10.25 -10.98 -10.83
N TYR A 240 -9.30 -11.02 -11.77
CA TYR A 240 -8.59 -9.82 -12.21
C TYR A 240 -9.56 -8.74 -12.68
N ASN A 241 -10.53 -9.12 -13.51
CA ASN A 241 -11.58 -8.20 -13.95
C ASN A 241 -12.70 -8.10 -12.91
N LEU A 242 -13.26 -6.92 -12.73
CA LEU A 242 -14.42 -6.67 -11.86
C LEU A 242 -15.74 -7.25 -12.44
N GLY A 243 -15.74 -8.52 -12.83
CA GLY A 243 -16.90 -9.17 -13.46
C GLY A 243 -18.16 -9.27 -12.60
N SER A 244 -18.03 -9.14 -11.27
CA SER A 244 -19.11 -9.37 -10.30
C SER A 244 -19.45 -8.12 -9.48
N VAL A 245 -19.51 -6.95 -10.11
CA VAL A 245 -19.73 -5.65 -9.45
C VAL A 245 -20.96 -5.66 -8.52
N GLY A 246 -22.06 -6.28 -8.92
CA GLY A 246 -23.27 -6.37 -8.11
C GLY A 246 -23.07 -7.13 -6.79
N GLN A 247 -22.38 -8.27 -6.83
CA GLN A 247 -22.08 -9.06 -5.64
C GLN A 247 -21.11 -8.32 -4.70
N LEU A 248 -20.09 -7.69 -5.26
CA LEU A 248 -19.14 -6.89 -4.48
C LEU A 248 -19.85 -5.72 -3.79
N ARG A 249 -20.71 -5.01 -4.51
CA ARG A 249 -21.51 -3.91 -3.95
C ARG A 249 -22.34 -4.39 -2.76
N THR A 250 -23.08 -5.48 -2.89
CA THR A 250 -23.88 -6.02 -1.79
C THR A 250 -23.03 -6.37 -0.56
N ARG A 251 -21.87 -6.99 -0.76
CA ARG A 251 -20.97 -7.35 0.33
C ARG A 251 -20.36 -6.10 1.00
N PHE A 252 -19.95 -5.10 0.22
CA PHE A 252 -19.44 -3.85 0.75
C PHE A 252 -20.48 -3.08 1.54
N GLN A 253 -21.70 -2.96 1.02
CA GLN A 253 -22.81 -2.33 1.72
C GLN A 253 -23.11 -3.01 3.06
N ALA A 254 -23.23 -4.34 3.06
CA ALA A 254 -23.48 -5.10 4.29
C ALA A 254 -22.34 -4.91 5.31
N PHE A 255 -21.09 -4.88 4.86
CA PHE A 255 -19.96 -4.65 5.76
C PHE A 255 -19.97 -3.23 6.33
N VAL A 256 -20.16 -2.20 5.51
CA VAL A 256 -20.25 -0.80 5.97
C VAL A 256 -21.39 -0.62 6.96
N GLU A 257 -22.56 -1.19 6.71
CA GLU A 257 -23.69 -1.19 7.64
C GLU A 257 -23.35 -1.85 8.98
N SER A 258 -22.63 -2.97 8.95
CA SER A 258 -22.19 -3.64 10.17
C SER A 258 -21.21 -2.78 11.00
N LEU A 259 -20.31 -2.04 10.34
CA LEU A 259 -19.40 -1.11 11.00
C LEU A 259 -20.14 0.07 11.64
N GLU A 260 -21.12 0.62 10.94
CA GLU A 260 -21.96 1.72 11.43
C GLU A 260 -22.74 1.31 12.68
N ILE A 261 -23.37 0.12 12.65
CA ILE A 261 -24.10 -0.43 13.80
C ILE A 261 -23.17 -0.61 15.00
N LYS A 262 -21.98 -1.15 14.81
CA LYS A 262 -20.98 -1.34 15.88
C LYS A 262 -20.59 -0.01 16.49
N LYS A 263 -20.35 1.01 15.68
CA LYS A 263 -19.98 2.37 16.13
C LYS A 263 -21.07 3.00 16.99
N LEU A 264 -22.32 2.92 16.54
CA LEU A 264 -23.49 3.42 17.27
C LEU A 264 -23.71 2.66 18.59
N GLY A 265 -23.38 1.38 18.67
CA GLY A 265 -23.42 0.57 19.89
C GLY A 265 -22.43 1.03 20.94
N THR A 266 -21.17 1.23 20.54
CA THR A 266 -20.10 1.70 21.43
C THR A 266 -20.32 3.13 21.94
N GLU A 267 -20.91 4.01 21.15
CA GLU A 267 -21.27 5.38 21.59
C GLU A 267 -22.37 5.41 22.64
N LYS A 268 -23.27 4.42 22.63
CA LYS A 268 -24.32 4.29 23.66
C LYS A 268 -23.79 3.73 24.98
N GLU A 269 -22.88 2.77 24.92
CA GLU A 269 -22.24 2.19 26.11
C GLU A 269 -21.28 3.15 26.81
N GLY A 270 -20.61 4.03 26.07
CA GLY A 270 -19.71 5.06 26.64
C GLY A 270 -20.43 6.27 27.24
N LYS A 271 -21.75 6.36 27.14
CA LYS A 271 -22.59 7.43 27.71
C LYS A 271 -23.37 7.00 28.99
N LEU A 272 -23.19 5.76 29.42
CA LEU A 272 -23.71 5.22 30.70
C LEU A 272 -22.58 5.13 31.74
#